data_e3c03ff40538635c1e3c46ab7aff082e
#
_entry.id   e3c03ff40538635c1e3c46ab7aff082e
#
_cell.length_a   1.000
_cell.length_b   1.000
_cell.length_c   1.000
_cell.angle_alpha   90.00
_cell.angle_beta   90.00
_cell.angle_gamma   90.00
#
_symmetry.space_group_name_H-M   'P 1'
#
loop_
_entity.id
_entity.type
_entity.pdbx_description
1 polymer ?
#
loop_
_entity_poly.entity_id
_entity_poly.type
_entity_poly.pdbx_seq_one_letter_code
_entity_poly.pdbx_strand_id
1 'polypeptide(L)'
;MTEQDVFYEYEQILLGKRKNYSSDIFANHTAAGKEEIALMFFRCIFEKYLKWSPKEAYNFLNKDVIKTMKLIPLVRFIRFPPEFNPMEDCFYIVAKAYPDVFKIDPVKQTEIIYDKILTGKSSRYPKFFFEGQDGIMRAIFCLKYAIKEHKTITTPDELYRFFAYEGATFLRKYKLWDAFILNFGTYPIDYLHACFTEDAKQEYAFIYNKYRTIVVYNDMQKNKNSKKAK
;
A
#
# COMPACT_ATOMS: atom_id res chain seq x y z
N MET A 1 5.04 19.05 28.17
CA MET A 1 3.92 18.14 28.50
C MET A 1 4.53 16.85 28.98
N THR A 2 4.14 16.36 30.14
CA THR A 2 4.58 15.08 30.71
C THR A 2 3.58 13.98 30.36
N GLU A 3 3.97 12.70 30.52
CA GLU A 3 3.03 11.59 30.38
C GLU A 3 1.84 11.67 31.36
N GLN A 4 2.07 12.25 32.54
CA GLN A 4 0.99 12.46 33.53
C GLN A 4 -0.04 13.49 33.05
N ASP A 5 0.41 14.55 32.37
CA ASP A 5 -0.50 15.56 31.79
C ASP A 5 -1.35 14.93 30.68
N VAL A 6 -0.74 14.10 29.83
CA VAL A 6 -1.41 13.34 28.76
C VAL A 6 -2.46 12.40 29.34
N PHE A 7 -2.10 11.66 30.40
CA PHE A 7 -2.97 10.71 31.05
C PHE A 7 -4.19 11.41 31.69
N TYR A 8 -3.94 12.49 32.42
CA TYR A 8 -5.00 13.28 33.06
C TYR A 8 -5.97 13.85 32.01
N GLU A 9 -5.46 14.46 30.96
CA GLU A 9 -6.30 15.03 29.89
C GLU A 9 -7.18 13.96 29.23
N TYR A 10 -6.60 12.80 28.96
CA TYR A 10 -7.34 11.69 28.36
C TYR A 10 -8.43 11.15 29.28
N GLU A 11 -8.19 11.05 30.59
CA GLU A 11 -9.21 10.67 31.56
C GLU A 11 -10.42 11.62 31.55
N GLN A 12 -10.19 12.93 31.47
CA GLN A 12 -11.29 13.91 31.40
C GLN A 12 -12.17 13.69 30.17
N ILE A 13 -11.57 13.26 29.04
CA ILE A 13 -12.29 12.93 27.80
C ILE A 13 -13.09 11.63 27.97
N LEU A 14 -12.48 10.58 28.52
CA LEU A 14 -13.15 9.28 28.74
C LEU A 14 -14.33 9.40 29.72
N LEU A 15 -14.13 10.11 30.83
CA LEU A 15 -15.17 10.35 31.86
C LEU A 15 -16.26 11.28 31.36
N GLY A 16 -16.16 11.84 30.16
CA GLY A 16 -17.14 12.76 29.60
C GLY A 16 -17.13 14.16 30.25
N LYS A 17 -16.13 14.45 31.10
CA LYS A 17 -15.98 15.77 31.75
C LYS A 17 -15.53 16.82 30.72
N ARG A 18 -14.88 16.40 29.63
CA ARG A 18 -14.54 17.21 28.46
C ARG A 18 -15.02 16.53 27.19
N LYS A 19 -15.50 17.32 26.23
CA LYS A 19 -15.90 16.83 24.90
C LYS A 19 -14.72 16.73 23.94
N ASN A 20 -13.73 17.61 24.09
CA ASN A 20 -12.58 17.72 23.20
C ASN A 20 -11.28 17.80 24.01
N TYR A 21 -10.17 17.46 23.36
CA TYR A 21 -8.83 17.73 23.89
C TYR A 21 -8.62 19.25 24.02
N SER A 22 -7.91 19.70 25.05
CA SER A 22 -7.62 21.12 25.23
C SER A 22 -6.82 21.66 24.03
N SER A 23 -7.25 22.81 23.53
CA SER A 23 -6.53 23.50 22.43
C SER A 23 -5.10 23.85 22.81
N ASP A 24 -4.87 24.15 24.09
CA ASP A 24 -3.58 24.62 24.61
C ASP A 24 -2.49 23.53 24.49
N ILE A 25 -2.89 22.27 24.51
CA ILE A 25 -1.99 21.13 24.35
C ILE A 25 -1.26 21.18 22.98
N PHE A 26 -1.94 21.68 21.95
CA PHE A 26 -1.43 21.70 20.59
C PHE A 26 -1.09 23.10 20.09
N ALA A 27 -1.54 24.18 20.78
CA ALA A 27 -1.55 25.55 20.25
C ALA A 27 -0.15 26.06 19.85
N ASN A 28 0.84 25.90 20.72
CA ASN A 28 2.17 26.51 20.58
C ASN A 28 3.22 25.53 19.99
N HIS A 29 2.79 24.45 19.35
CA HIS A 29 3.68 23.45 18.80
C HIS A 29 3.74 23.49 17.27
N THR A 30 4.92 23.22 16.72
CA THR A 30 5.11 22.96 15.29
C THR A 30 4.30 21.74 14.86
N ALA A 31 4.14 21.55 13.57
CA ALA A 31 3.44 20.36 13.06
C ALA A 31 4.09 19.04 13.52
N ALA A 32 5.44 18.99 13.62
CA ALA A 32 6.15 17.84 14.18
C ALA A 32 5.90 17.68 15.68
N GLY A 33 5.89 18.76 16.45
CA GLY A 33 5.59 18.71 17.89
C GLY A 33 4.15 18.26 18.18
N LYS A 34 3.18 18.66 17.35
CA LYS A 34 1.78 18.17 17.45
C LYS A 34 1.68 16.68 17.18
N GLU A 35 2.42 16.18 16.21
CA GLU A 35 2.49 14.75 15.91
C GLU A 35 3.09 13.98 17.09
N GLU A 36 4.19 14.45 17.65
CA GLU A 36 4.83 13.82 18.82
C GLU A 36 3.88 13.72 20.03
N ILE A 37 3.16 14.80 20.32
CA ILE A 37 2.15 14.82 21.39
C ILE A 37 1.03 13.80 21.09
N ALA A 38 0.52 13.76 19.88
CA ALA A 38 -0.51 12.80 19.49
C ALA A 38 -0.02 11.35 19.66
N LEU A 39 1.22 11.04 19.24
CA LEU A 39 1.83 9.73 19.43
C LEU A 39 2.05 9.39 20.92
N MET A 40 2.36 10.38 21.75
CA MET A 40 2.45 10.19 23.21
C MET A 40 1.08 9.79 23.80
N PHE A 41 -0.02 10.40 23.36
CA PHE A 41 -1.37 9.98 23.74
C PHE A 41 -1.63 8.52 23.33
N PHE A 42 -1.29 8.14 22.10
CA PHE A 42 -1.48 6.76 21.64
C PHE A 42 -0.67 5.76 22.46
N ARG A 43 0.61 6.04 22.76
CA ARG A 43 1.42 5.18 23.65
C ARG A 43 0.78 5.03 25.04
N CYS A 44 0.42 6.16 25.65
CA CYS A 44 -0.22 6.16 26.97
C CYS A 44 -1.51 5.31 26.98
N ILE A 45 -2.33 5.40 25.95
CA ILE A 45 -3.59 4.66 25.85
C ILE A 45 -3.31 3.17 25.65
N PHE A 46 -2.40 2.79 24.80
CA PHE A 46 -2.05 1.39 24.59
C PHE A 46 -1.51 0.75 25.87
N GLU A 47 -0.58 1.40 26.53
CA GLU A 47 0.15 0.83 27.67
C GLU A 47 -0.67 0.90 28.97
N LYS A 48 -1.30 2.04 29.25
CA LYS A 48 -1.96 2.28 30.55
C LYS A 48 -3.42 1.92 30.58
N TYR A 49 -4.15 2.13 29.47
CA TYR A 49 -5.59 1.84 29.41
C TYR A 49 -5.91 0.47 28.83
N LEU A 50 -5.39 0.18 27.64
CA LEU A 50 -5.67 -1.07 26.94
C LEU A 50 -4.78 -2.21 27.43
N LYS A 51 -3.69 -1.90 28.12
CA LYS A 51 -2.68 -2.86 28.59
C LYS A 51 -2.09 -3.68 27.45
N TRP A 52 -1.98 -3.06 26.27
CA TRP A 52 -1.42 -3.67 25.09
C TRP A 52 0.09 -3.47 25.00
N SER A 53 0.79 -4.52 24.69
CA SER A 53 2.15 -4.43 24.17
C SER A 53 2.16 -3.73 22.81
N PRO A 54 3.30 -3.20 22.34
CA PRO A 54 3.39 -2.63 20.99
C PRO A 54 2.92 -3.58 19.89
N LYS A 55 3.16 -4.88 20.05
CA LYS A 55 2.76 -5.91 19.07
C LYS A 55 1.25 -6.14 19.05
N GLU A 56 0.62 -6.13 20.21
CA GLU A 56 -0.85 -6.23 20.32
C GLU A 56 -1.51 -4.96 19.76
N ALA A 57 -0.97 -3.78 20.08
CA ALA A 57 -1.43 -2.53 19.49
C ALA A 57 -1.37 -2.56 17.96
N TYR A 58 -0.26 -3.08 17.39
CA TYR A 58 -0.10 -3.21 15.94
C TYR A 58 -1.15 -4.13 15.30
N ASN A 59 -1.52 -5.22 15.98
CA ASN A 59 -2.46 -6.21 15.46
C ASN A 59 -3.94 -5.82 15.68
N PHE A 60 -4.25 -5.13 16.77
CA PHE A 60 -5.63 -4.91 17.22
C PHE A 60 -6.14 -3.50 16.99
N LEU A 61 -5.25 -2.50 16.80
CA LEU A 61 -5.70 -1.15 16.52
C LEU A 61 -6.44 -1.09 15.18
N ASN A 62 -7.67 -0.65 15.24
CA ASN A 62 -8.54 -0.50 14.08
C ASN A 62 -9.43 0.74 14.24
N LYS A 63 -10.20 1.05 13.22
CA LYS A 63 -11.13 2.19 13.18
C LYS A 63 -12.11 2.21 14.34
N ASP A 64 -12.61 1.06 14.76
CA ASP A 64 -13.61 0.98 15.80
C ASP A 64 -13.00 1.25 17.18
N VAL A 65 -11.80 0.73 17.44
CA VAL A 65 -11.03 1.09 18.64
C VAL A 65 -10.76 2.60 18.68
N ILE A 66 -10.28 3.19 17.57
CA ILE A 66 -10.03 4.63 17.49
C ILE A 66 -11.29 5.45 17.81
N LYS A 67 -12.44 5.04 17.30
CA LYS A 67 -13.72 5.70 17.60
C LYS A 67 -14.15 5.53 19.06
N THR A 68 -14.17 4.29 19.52
CA THR A 68 -14.60 3.94 20.88
C THR A 68 -13.76 4.63 21.93
N MET A 69 -12.45 4.68 21.71
CA MET A 69 -11.48 5.34 22.58
C MET A 69 -11.38 6.86 22.34
N LYS A 70 -12.27 7.46 21.55
CA LYS A 70 -12.34 8.91 21.27
C LYS A 70 -11.04 9.52 20.73
N LEU A 71 -10.28 8.75 19.92
CA LEU A 71 -8.94 9.13 19.43
C LEU A 71 -8.95 9.82 18.05
N ILE A 72 -10.11 9.91 17.39
CA ILE A 72 -10.23 10.55 16.05
C ILE A 72 -9.57 11.94 15.99
N PRO A 73 -9.76 12.84 16.98
CA PRO A 73 -9.13 14.15 16.95
C PRO A 73 -7.61 14.13 16.95
N LEU A 74 -6.99 13.07 17.50
CA LEU A 74 -5.53 12.90 17.54
C LEU A 74 -4.98 12.42 16.21
N VAL A 75 -5.71 11.56 15.49
CA VAL A 75 -5.30 11.01 14.19
C VAL A 75 -4.97 12.12 13.19
N ARG A 76 -5.69 13.25 13.21
CA ARG A 76 -5.46 14.39 12.31
C ARG A 76 -4.08 15.04 12.46
N PHE A 77 -3.40 14.85 13.57
CA PHE A 77 -2.06 15.38 13.81
C PHE A 77 -0.96 14.43 13.33
N ILE A 78 -1.30 13.18 13.02
CA ILE A 78 -0.34 12.18 12.52
C ILE A 78 -0.24 12.34 11.02
N ARG A 79 0.99 12.50 10.52
CA ARG A 79 1.26 12.59 9.08
C ARG A 79 1.34 11.18 8.50
N PHE A 80 0.38 10.88 7.67
CA PHE A 80 0.38 9.66 6.88
C PHE A 80 0.99 9.92 5.51
N PRO A 81 1.72 8.97 4.95
CA PRO A 81 2.03 8.97 3.53
C PRO A 81 0.74 9.02 2.70
N PRO A 82 0.76 9.63 1.49
CA PRO A 82 -0.43 9.77 0.65
C PRO A 82 -1.14 8.47 0.33
N GLU A 83 -0.41 7.36 0.36
CA GLU A 83 -0.90 6.01 0.08
C GLU A 83 -1.67 5.36 1.24
N PHE A 84 -1.64 5.95 2.44
CA PHE A 84 -2.34 5.41 3.60
C PHE A 84 -3.64 6.15 3.92
N ASN A 85 -4.68 5.38 4.22
CA ASN A 85 -5.90 5.90 4.81
C ASN A 85 -5.77 5.88 6.34
N PRO A 86 -5.78 7.02 7.04
CA PRO A 86 -5.60 7.08 8.49
C PRO A 86 -6.56 6.22 9.31
N MET A 87 -7.76 5.94 8.78
CA MET A 87 -8.77 5.16 9.48
C MET A 87 -8.80 3.68 9.11
N GLU A 88 -8.07 3.29 8.08
CA GLU A 88 -7.95 1.88 7.63
C GLU A 88 -6.56 1.33 7.92
N ASP A 89 -5.53 2.17 7.78
CA ASP A 89 -4.14 1.80 7.97
C ASP A 89 -3.62 2.17 9.37
N CYS A 90 -4.43 1.85 10.39
CA CYS A 90 -4.17 2.22 11.79
C CYS A 90 -2.84 1.67 12.33
N PHE A 91 -2.32 0.56 11.76
CA PHE A 91 -0.99 0.02 12.10
C PHE A 91 0.13 1.06 11.96
N TYR A 92 -0.03 2.02 11.03
CA TYR A 92 0.95 3.07 10.81
C TYR A 92 1.10 3.99 12.02
N ILE A 93 0.00 4.26 12.75
CA ILE A 93 0.03 5.01 14.01
C ILE A 93 0.93 4.30 15.02
N VAL A 94 0.75 2.98 15.13
CA VAL A 94 1.52 2.16 16.09
C VAL A 94 2.98 2.10 15.68
N ALA A 95 3.27 1.93 14.39
CA ALA A 95 4.65 1.92 13.90
C ALA A 95 5.38 3.24 14.16
N LYS A 96 4.68 4.38 14.03
CA LYS A 96 5.22 5.70 14.40
C LYS A 96 5.35 5.89 15.92
N ALA A 97 4.42 5.35 16.71
CA ALA A 97 4.48 5.43 18.16
C ALA A 97 5.65 4.61 18.75
N TYR A 98 6.06 3.53 18.06
CA TYR A 98 7.12 2.62 18.50
C TYR A 98 8.16 2.38 17.38
N PRO A 99 8.92 3.41 16.96
CA PRO A 99 9.83 3.31 15.81
C PRO A 99 11.00 2.33 16.05
N ASP A 100 11.36 2.10 17.31
CA ASP A 100 12.40 1.14 17.68
C ASP A 100 11.95 -0.32 17.56
N VAL A 101 10.62 -0.55 17.64
CA VAL A 101 10.01 -1.89 17.54
C VAL A 101 9.60 -2.20 16.11
N PHE A 102 9.04 -1.22 15.40
CA PHE A 102 8.50 -1.38 14.06
C PHE A 102 9.27 -0.52 13.07
N LYS A 103 10.15 -1.13 12.31
CA LYS A 103 10.70 -0.50 11.11
C LYS A 103 9.64 -0.54 10.01
N ILE A 104 9.29 0.61 9.49
CA ILE A 104 8.38 0.72 8.35
C ILE A 104 9.14 0.26 7.11
N ASP A 105 8.90 -0.98 6.69
CA ASP A 105 9.45 -1.55 5.46
C ASP A 105 8.52 -1.21 4.28
N PRO A 106 8.96 -0.44 3.28
CA PRO A 106 8.15 -0.09 2.12
C PRO A 106 7.64 -1.30 1.34
N VAL A 107 8.42 -2.38 1.30
CA VAL A 107 8.02 -3.64 0.63
C VAL A 107 6.85 -4.27 1.36
N LYS A 108 6.95 -4.39 2.69
CA LYS A 108 5.88 -4.95 3.51
C LYS A 108 4.61 -4.09 3.51
N GLN A 109 4.76 -2.77 3.42
CA GLN A 109 3.60 -1.88 3.24
C GLN A 109 2.90 -2.13 1.91
N THR A 110 3.68 -2.27 0.83
CA THR A 110 3.14 -2.58 -0.49
C THR A 110 2.38 -3.91 -0.48
N GLU A 111 2.93 -4.94 0.17
CA GLU A 111 2.29 -6.24 0.36
C GLU A 111 0.94 -6.11 1.07
N ILE A 112 0.89 -5.43 2.21
CA ILE A 112 -0.34 -5.22 2.99
C ILE A 112 -1.42 -4.51 2.16
N ILE A 113 -1.05 -3.45 1.43
CA ILE A 113 -1.99 -2.71 0.58
C ILE A 113 -2.50 -3.62 -0.54
N TYR A 114 -1.60 -4.35 -1.18
CA TYR A 114 -1.97 -5.23 -2.28
C TYR A 114 -2.87 -6.38 -1.82
N ASP A 115 -2.60 -6.99 -0.68
CA ASP A 115 -3.46 -8.01 -0.08
C ASP A 115 -4.88 -7.49 0.22
N LYS A 116 -5.00 -6.26 0.72
CA LYS A 116 -6.31 -5.62 0.93
C LYS A 116 -7.09 -5.48 -0.38
N ILE A 117 -6.40 -5.14 -1.47
CA ILE A 117 -7.01 -5.04 -2.81
C ILE A 117 -7.43 -6.43 -3.32
N LEU A 118 -6.57 -7.44 -3.23
CA LEU A 118 -6.85 -8.80 -3.70
C LEU A 118 -7.98 -9.46 -2.92
N THR A 119 -8.05 -9.23 -1.61
CA THR A 119 -9.08 -9.79 -0.73
C THR A 119 -10.38 -8.99 -0.73
N GLY A 120 -10.45 -7.88 -1.48
CA GLY A 120 -11.63 -7.01 -1.53
C GLY A 120 -11.86 -6.16 -0.27
N LYS A 121 -10.92 -6.16 0.68
CA LYS A 121 -10.96 -5.29 1.87
C LYS A 121 -10.79 -3.82 1.50
N SER A 122 -10.14 -3.52 0.40
CA SER A 122 -10.12 -2.21 -0.25
C SER A 122 -10.53 -2.34 -1.71
N SER A 123 -11.35 -1.40 -2.22
CA SER A 123 -11.80 -1.39 -3.60
C SER A 123 -10.84 -0.69 -4.55
N ARG A 124 -9.91 0.11 -4.02
CA ARG A 124 -9.01 0.97 -4.80
C ARG A 124 -7.63 1.04 -4.13
N TYR A 125 -6.61 1.19 -4.97
CA TYR A 125 -5.30 1.60 -4.49
C TYR A 125 -5.33 3.02 -3.92
N PRO A 126 -4.44 3.35 -2.98
CA PRO A 126 -4.22 4.73 -2.56
C PRO A 126 -3.90 5.63 -3.75
N LYS A 127 -4.28 6.90 -3.64
CA LYS A 127 -3.97 7.88 -4.69
C LYS A 127 -2.45 7.95 -4.93
N PHE A 128 -2.03 7.99 -6.18
CA PHE A 128 -0.61 8.03 -6.59
C PHE A 128 0.23 6.78 -6.24
N PHE A 129 -0.41 5.66 -5.86
CA PHE A 129 0.29 4.45 -5.42
C PHE A 129 1.30 3.92 -6.45
N PHE A 130 0.98 4.01 -7.73
CA PHE A 130 1.84 3.55 -8.82
C PHE A 130 2.57 4.70 -9.55
N GLU A 131 2.56 5.93 -9.03
CA GLU A 131 3.23 7.07 -9.66
C GLU A 131 4.71 7.20 -9.21
N GLY A 132 5.54 7.73 -10.13
CA GLY A 132 6.96 7.99 -9.88
C GLY A 132 7.80 6.72 -9.74
N GLN A 133 9.07 6.88 -9.37
CA GLN A 133 10.02 5.77 -9.26
C GLN A 133 9.61 4.72 -8.23
N ASP A 134 9.14 5.16 -7.07
CA ASP A 134 8.62 4.26 -6.03
C ASP A 134 7.37 3.53 -6.49
N GLY A 135 6.53 4.18 -7.30
CA GLY A 135 5.35 3.58 -7.89
C GLY A 135 5.68 2.46 -8.87
N ILE A 136 6.72 2.63 -9.68
CA ILE A 136 7.24 1.58 -10.57
C ILE A 136 7.73 0.39 -9.74
N MET A 137 8.48 0.63 -8.66
CA MET A 137 8.96 -0.43 -7.77
C MET A 137 7.81 -1.19 -7.09
N ARG A 138 6.78 -0.47 -6.63
CA ARG A 138 5.56 -1.10 -6.10
C ARG A 138 4.82 -1.93 -7.15
N ALA A 139 4.70 -1.44 -8.38
CA ALA A 139 4.09 -2.17 -9.46
C ALA A 139 4.85 -3.48 -9.75
N ILE A 140 6.17 -3.42 -9.90
CA ILE A 140 7.03 -4.60 -10.09
C ILE A 140 6.84 -5.62 -8.95
N PHE A 141 6.83 -5.14 -7.71
CA PHE A 141 6.59 -5.99 -6.54
C PHE A 141 5.22 -6.70 -6.63
N CYS A 142 4.15 -5.96 -6.90
CA CYS A 142 2.80 -6.50 -7.00
C CYS A 142 2.68 -7.56 -8.12
N LEU A 143 3.33 -7.34 -9.27
CA LEU A 143 3.31 -8.33 -10.35
C LEU A 143 4.07 -9.60 -9.97
N LYS A 144 5.26 -9.49 -9.36
CA LYS A 144 6.00 -10.66 -8.84
C LYS A 144 5.19 -11.46 -7.82
N TYR A 145 4.51 -10.75 -6.91
CA TYR A 145 3.63 -11.37 -5.93
C TYR A 145 2.47 -12.13 -6.61
N ALA A 146 1.79 -11.49 -7.56
CA ALA A 146 0.70 -12.12 -8.30
C ALA A 146 1.13 -13.36 -9.09
N ILE A 147 2.30 -13.33 -9.73
CA ILE A 147 2.86 -14.47 -10.45
C ILE A 147 3.15 -15.62 -9.49
N LYS A 148 3.74 -15.33 -8.33
CA LYS A 148 4.02 -16.33 -7.29
C LYS A 148 2.75 -17.00 -6.77
N GLU A 149 1.68 -16.23 -6.58
CA GLU A 149 0.38 -16.76 -6.15
C GLU A 149 -0.32 -17.60 -7.24
N HIS A 150 -0.03 -17.36 -8.51
CA HIS A 150 -0.65 -18.08 -9.63
C HIS A 150 -0.16 -19.53 -9.78
N LYS A 151 0.99 -19.91 -9.26
CA LYS A 151 1.58 -21.25 -9.05
C LYS A 151 1.64 -22.22 -10.25
N THR A 152 1.19 -21.85 -11.45
CA THR A 152 1.05 -22.78 -12.58
C THR A 152 2.14 -22.68 -13.64
N ILE A 153 3.05 -21.70 -13.53
CA ILE A 153 4.04 -21.37 -14.56
C ILE A 153 5.43 -21.49 -13.95
N THR A 154 6.27 -22.35 -14.52
CA THR A 154 7.55 -22.70 -13.91
C THR A 154 8.77 -22.27 -14.75
N THR A 155 8.61 -22.05 -16.05
CA THR A 155 9.70 -21.68 -16.94
C THR A 155 9.55 -20.26 -17.52
N PRO A 156 10.64 -19.57 -17.83
CA PRO A 156 10.58 -18.25 -18.49
C PRO A 156 9.82 -18.27 -19.83
N ASP A 157 10.01 -19.28 -20.68
CA ASP A 157 9.32 -19.39 -21.97
C ASP A 157 7.79 -19.51 -21.77
N GLU A 158 7.33 -20.33 -20.84
CA GLU A 158 5.90 -20.46 -20.50
C GLU A 158 5.35 -19.13 -19.96
N LEU A 159 6.11 -18.42 -19.13
CA LEU A 159 5.70 -17.16 -18.54
C LEU A 159 5.55 -16.06 -19.60
N TYR A 160 6.51 -15.93 -20.51
CA TYR A 160 6.43 -14.99 -21.62
C TYR A 160 5.31 -15.33 -22.59
N ARG A 161 5.12 -16.62 -22.91
CA ARG A 161 4.00 -17.09 -23.72
C ARG A 161 2.65 -16.75 -23.07
N PHE A 162 2.50 -17.03 -21.78
CA PHE A 162 1.29 -16.72 -21.03
C PHE A 162 0.98 -15.21 -21.06
N PHE A 163 1.97 -14.36 -20.80
CA PHE A 163 1.76 -12.92 -20.84
C PHE A 163 1.49 -12.37 -22.25
N ALA A 164 1.97 -13.03 -23.29
CA ALA A 164 1.67 -12.66 -24.68
C ALA A 164 0.18 -12.89 -25.04
N TYR A 165 -0.46 -13.91 -24.49
CA TYR A 165 -1.83 -14.28 -24.87
C TYR A 165 -2.85 -13.96 -23.79
N GLU A 166 -2.52 -14.17 -22.53
CA GLU A 166 -3.42 -14.06 -21.37
C GLU A 166 -3.08 -12.91 -20.41
N GLY A 167 -1.97 -12.22 -20.66
CA GLY A 167 -1.45 -11.20 -19.75
C GLY A 167 -2.46 -10.10 -19.40
N ALA A 168 -3.26 -9.63 -20.36
CA ALA A 168 -4.27 -8.61 -20.12
C ALA A 168 -5.38 -9.11 -19.16
N THR A 169 -5.83 -10.35 -19.32
CA THR A 169 -6.81 -10.99 -18.44
C THR A 169 -6.23 -11.19 -17.05
N PHE A 170 -4.97 -11.66 -16.98
CA PHE A 170 -4.24 -11.81 -15.73
C PHE A 170 -4.12 -10.49 -14.96
N LEU A 171 -3.66 -9.42 -15.61
CA LEU A 171 -3.49 -8.12 -14.96
C LEU A 171 -4.82 -7.55 -14.43
N ARG A 172 -5.92 -7.76 -15.14
CA ARG A 172 -7.26 -7.36 -14.64
C ARG A 172 -7.70 -8.20 -13.46
N LYS A 173 -7.52 -9.52 -13.53
CA LYS A 173 -7.83 -10.45 -12.42
C LYS A 173 -7.11 -10.06 -11.14
N TYR A 174 -5.82 -9.76 -11.24
CA TYR A 174 -4.97 -9.39 -10.12
C TYR A 174 -4.94 -7.87 -9.83
N LYS A 175 -5.87 -7.10 -10.40
CA LYS A 175 -6.04 -5.65 -10.15
C LYS A 175 -4.81 -4.80 -10.49
N LEU A 176 -3.99 -5.23 -11.43
CA LEU A 176 -2.75 -4.56 -11.85
C LEU A 176 -2.86 -3.81 -13.18
N TRP A 177 -4.07 -3.70 -13.75
CA TRP A 177 -4.28 -3.06 -15.04
C TRP A 177 -3.86 -1.59 -15.04
N ASP A 178 -4.20 -0.83 -13.98
CA ASP A 178 -3.85 0.58 -13.85
C ASP A 178 -2.34 0.78 -13.71
N ALA A 179 -1.66 -0.08 -12.93
CA ALA A 179 -0.21 -0.09 -12.81
C ALA A 179 0.50 -0.31 -14.16
N PHE A 180 -0.05 -1.23 -14.95
CA PHE A 180 0.45 -1.53 -16.30
C PHE A 180 0.31 -0.33 -17.24
N ILE A 181 -0.89 0.22 -17.38
CA ILE A 181 -1.15 1.35 -18.29
C ILE A 181 -0.31 2.56 -17.92
N LEU A 182 -0.13 2.83 -16.63
CA LEU A 182 0.61 3.99 -16.17
C LEU A 182 2.12 3.90 -16.42
N ASN A 183 2.72 2.70 -16.28
CA ASN A 183 4.18 2.60 -16.19
C ASN A 183 4.87 1.77 -17.27
N PHE A 184 4.15 0.86 -17.95
CA PHE A 184 4.84 -0.17 -18.78
C PHE A 184 4.38 -0.20 -20.24
N GLY A 185 3.49 0.70 -20.64
CA GLY A 185 3.17 0.94 -22.03
C GLY A 185 2.05 0.07 -22.60
N THR A 186 2.30 -0.54 -23.78
CA THR A 186 1.22 -1.04 -24.64
C THR A 186 0.92 -2.52 -24.46
N TYR A 187 1.91 -3.33 -24.12
CA TYR A 187 1.76 -4.79 -24.07
C TYR A 187 2.09 -5.36 -22.69
N PRO A 188 1.24 -6.25 -22.12
CA PRO A 188 1.49 -6.87 -20.81
C PRO A 188 2.85 -7.57 -20.68
N ILE A 189 3.39 -8.06 -21.77
CA ILE A 189 4.72 -8.68 -21.83
C ILE A 189 5.85 -7.70 -21.48
N ASP A 190 5.67 -6.41 -21.75
CA ASP A 190 6.65 -5.36 -21.42
C ASP A 190 6.67 -5.15 -19.88
N TYR A 191 5.53 -5.22 -19.23
CA TYR A 191 5.45 -5.18 -17.76
C TYR A 191 6.12 -6.42 -17.12
N LEU A 192 5.86 -7.61 -17.65
CA LEU A 192 6.56 -8.81 -17.22
C LEU A 192 8.07 -8.65 -17.36
N HIS A 193 8.54 -8.21 -18.52
CA HIS A 193 9.98 -8.05 -18.79
C HIS A 193 10.64 -7.07 -17.83
N ALA A 194 9.95 -6.00 -17.44
CA ALA A 194 10.44 -5.04 -16.46
C ALA A 194 10.63 -5.65 -15.04
N CYS A 195 9.99 -6.77 -14.73
CA CYS A 195 10.15 -7.46 -13.44
C CYS A 195 11.47 -8.22 -13.28
N PHE A 196 12.20 -8.49 -14.36
CA PHE A 196 13.47 -9.21 -14.31
C PHE A 196 14.64 -8.27 -13.98
N THR A 197 15.71 -8.83 -13.42
CA THR A 197 17.00 -8.16 -13.27
C THR A 197 17.63 -7.92 -14.64
N GLU A 198 18.59 -7.01 -14.76
CA GLU A 198 19.23 -6.71 -16.05
C GLU A 198 19.91 -7.96 -16.64
N ASP A 199 20.58 -8.79 -15.83
CA ASP A 199 21.18 -10.04 -16.29
C ASP A 199 20.13 -11.01 -16.83
N ALA A 200 19.02 -11.20 -16.11
CA ALA A 200 17.93 -12.05 -16.56
C ALA A 200 17.21 -11.49 -17.80
N LYS A 201 17.14 -10.17 -17.97
CA LYS A 201 16.64 -9.55 -19.19
C LYS A 201 17.51 -9.87 -20.39
N GLN A 202 18.84 -9.85 -20.23
CA GLN A 202 19.77 -10.24 -21.28
C GLN A 202 19.63 -11.73 -21.63
N GLU A 203 19.58 -12.59 -20.63
CA GLU A 203 19.39 -14.04 -20.80
C GLU A 203 18.09 -14.36 -21.54
N TYR A 204 16.99 -13.68 -21.20
CA TYR A 204 15.66 -13.93 -21.75
C TYR A 204 15.33 -13.05 -22.97
N ALA A 205 16.27 -12.24 -23.47
CA ALA A 205 16.02 -11.29 -24.56
C ALA A 205 15.45 -11.97 -25.82
N PHE A 206 15.94 -13.16 -26.16
CA PHE A 206 15.46 -13.91 -27.33
C PHE A 206 13.99 -14.33 -27.15
N ILE A 207 13.64 -14.85 -25.97
CA ILE A 207 12.27 -15.28 -25.63
C ILE A 207 11.34 -14.08 -25.64
N TYR A 208 11.73 -13.00 -24.98
CA TYR A 208 10.97 -11.75 -24.95
C TYR A 208 10.70 -11.23 -26.36
N ASN A 209 11.73 -11.09 -27.21
CA ASN A 209 11.58 -10.57 -28.56
C ASN A 209 10.70 -11.45 -29.45
N LYS A 210 10.81 -12.78 -29.32
CA LYS A 210 9.95 -13.76 -30.00
C LYS A 210 8.46 -13.46 -29.70
N TYR A 211 8.08 -13.43 -28.43
CA TYR A 211 6.67 -13.26 -28.06
C TYR A 211 6.18 -11.82 -28.23
N ARG A 212 7.01 -10.84 -28.01
CA ARG A 212 6.67 -9.43 -28.28
C ARG A 212 6.37 -9.20 -29.74
N THR A 213 7.15 -9.76 -30.66
CA THR A 213 6.91 -9.67 -32.11
C THR A 213 5.55 -10.29 -32.48
N ILE A 214 5.20 -11.42 -31.89
CA ILE A 214 3.89 -12.08 -32.11
C ILE A 214 2.75 -11.18 -31.67
N VAL A 215 2.84 -10.57 -30.50
CA VAL A 215 1.80 -9.68 -29.96
C VAL A 215 1.62 -8.45 -30.85
N VAL A 216 2.69 -7.79 -31.22
CA VAL A 216 2.69 -6.63 -32.11
C VAL A 216 2.08 -6.98 -33.48
N TYR A 217 2.47 -8.09 -34.07
CA TYR A 217 1.92 -8.55 -35.35
C TYR A 217 0.42 -8.79 -35.27
N ASN A 218 -0.06 -9.51 -34.23
CA ASN A 218 -1.45 -9.80 -34.05
C ASN A 218 -2.30 -8.51 -33.86
N ASP A 219 -1.76 -7.52 -33.13
CA ASP A 219 -2.41 -6.24 -32.94
C ASP A 219 -2.52 -5.45 -34.28
N MET A 220 -1.47 -5.45 -35.07
CA MET A 220 -1.47 -4.85 -36.40
C MET A 220 -2.51 -5.49 -37.34
N GLN A 221 -2.69 -6.83 -37.30
CA GLN A 221 -3.69 -7.51 -38.11
C GLN A 221 -5.13 -7.18 -37.68
N LYS A 222 -5.39 -7.13 -36.38
CA LYS A 222 -6.70 -6.70 -35.83
C LYS A 222 -7.05 -5.28 -36.30
N ASN A 223 -6.10 -4.36 -36.24
CA ASN A 223 -6.31 -2.97 -36.65
C ASN A 223 -6.53 -2.82 -38.17
N LYS A 224 -5.90 -3.64 -39.00
CA LYS A 224 -6.15 -3.68 -40.46
C LYS A 224 -7.58 -4.18 -40.78
N ASN A 225 -8.03 -5.21 -40.07
CA ASN A 225 -9.35 -5.80 -40.30
C ASN A 225 -10.49 -4.87 -39.82
N SER A 226 -10.28 -4.16 -38.72
CA SER A 226 -11.25 -3.18 -38.21
C SER A 226 -11.41 -1.95 -39.14
N LYS A 227 -10.36 -1.58 -39.90
CA LYS A 227 -10.42 -0.50 -40.91
C LYS A 227 -11.07 -0.92 -42.21
N LYS A 228 -11.14 -2.22 -42.53
CA LYS A 228 -11.81 -2.75 -43.73
C LYS A 228 -13.30 -2.99 -43.50
N ALA A 229 -13.75 -3.04 -42.25
CA ALA A 229 -15.12 -3.27 -41.87
C ALA A 229 -15.92 -1.97 -41.63
N LYS A 230 -15.31 -0.81 -41.82
CA LYS A 230 -15.90 0.51 -41.85
C LYS A 230 -15.94 1.04 -43.31
#